data_5056fe5ec55b0bdbf43e2f2f1a4f71e9
#
_entry.id   5056fe5ec55b0bdbf43e2f2f1a4f71e9
#
_cell.length_a   1.000
_cell.length_b   1.000
_cell.length_c   1.000
_cell.angle_alpha   90.00
_cell.angle_beta   90.00
_cell.angle_gamma   90.00
#
_symmetry.space_group_name_H-M   'P 1'
#
loop_
_entity.id
_entity.type
_entity.pdbx_description
1 polymer ?
#
loop_
_entity_poly.entity_id
_entity_poly.type
_entity_poly.pdbx_seq_one_letter_code
_entity_poly.pdbx_strand_id
1 'polypeptide(L)'
;CNLECKYCGYGEFYSNYDRRETGDQAFENVKLLVDYLTKLWCSDYNVSHKNEITIGFYGGEPLLNMKLVKETIAYIESLNLPSLIFNYNTTTNAMLLDRYMDYLVEKNFSILISLDGNEVQSAYRVDKHGNSSFSRVVRNVKKLQETYPDYFEKKVNFNSVLHNLNSVAECYYSIKELFGKNPRMAQLNTTGLIPERVEEFSKM
;
A
#
# COMPACT_ATOMS: atom_id res chain seq x y z
N CYS A 1 -10.69 4.79 1.22
CA CYS A 1 -9.53 5.46 0.62
C CYS A 1 -9.78 6.97 0.51
N ASN A 2 -8.73 7.76 0.50
CA ASN A 2 -8.78 9.22 0.28
C ASN A 2 -8.51 9.60 -1.19
N LEU A 3 -8.25 8.63 -2.06
CA LEU A 3 -8.19 8.80 -3.51
C LEU A 3 -9.33 8.05 -4.22
N GLU A 4 -9.64 8.48 -5.43
CA GLU A 4 -10.55 7.86 -6.40
C GLU A 4 -9.81 7.63 -7.71
N CYS A 5 -8.77 6.77 -7.64
CA CYS A 5 -8.00 6.43 -8.85
C CYS A 5 -8.93 5.81 -9.90
N LYS A 6 -8.87 6.29 -11.14
CA LYS A 6 -9.80 5.91 -12.21
C LYS A 6 -9.82 4.41 -12.53
N TYR A 7 -8.69 3.75 -12.37
CA TYR A 7 -8.55 2.29 -12.59
C TYR A 7 -8.64 1.45 -11.30
N CYS A 8 -9.06 2.05 -10.18
CA CYS A 8 -9.09 1.35 -8.90
C CYS A 8 -10.05 0.16 -8.93
N GLY A 9 -9.58 -1.03 -8.51
CA GLY A 9 -10.42 -2.23 -8.41
C GLY A 9 -11.60 -2.13 -7.42
N TYR A 10 -11.69 -1.04 -6.66
CA TYR A 10 -12.84 -0.68 -5.81
C TYR A 10 -13.65 0.47 -6.40
N GLY A 11 -13.37 0.86 -7.64
CA GLY A 11 -14.00 1.96 -8.34
C GLY A 11 -15.19 1.53 -9.19
N GLU A 12 -15.70 2.52 -9.92
CA GLU A 12 -16.93 2.44 -10.69
C GLU A 12 -16.94 1.44 -11.86
N PHE A 13 -15.76 0.96 -12.30
CA PHE A 13 -15.65 -0.01 -13.39
C PHE A 13 -15.87 -1.45 -12.95
N TYR A 14 -15.88 -1.70 -11.63
CA TYR A 14 -15.94 -3.06 -11.10
C TYR A 14 -17.32 -3.36 -10.55
N SER A 15 -17.85 -4.51 -10.90
CA SER A 15 -19.09 -5.02 -10.33
C SER A 15 -18.90 -5.29 -8.84
N ASN A 16 -20.02 -5.47 -8.12
CA ASN A 16 -20.07 -5.80 -6.68
C ASN A 16 -19.36 -7.12 -6.32
N TYR A 17 -18.35 -7.51 -7.07
CA TYR A 17 -17.58 -8.72 -6.87
C TYR A 17 -16.94 -8.76 -5.47
N ASP A 18 -16.53 -7.60 -4.98
CA ASP A 18 -16.05 -7.44 -3.61
C ASP A 18 -16.77 -6.23 -2.97
N ARG A 19 -18.00 -6.47 -2.51
CA ARG A 19 -18.77 -5.46 -1.77
C ARG A 19 -18.09 -5.22 -0.43
N ARG A 20 -17.11 -4.35 -0.43
CA ARG A 20 -16.51 -3.87 0.81
C ARG A 20 -17.43 -2.88 1.46
N GLU A 21 -17.85 -3.22 2.67
CA GLU A 21 -18.52 -2.25 3.51
C GLU A 21 -17.62 -1.03 3.72
N THR A 22 -18.22 0.16 3.71
CA THR A 22 -17.51 1.43 3.94
C THR A 22 -17.24 1.61 5.42
N GLY A 23 -16.51 0.67 6.04
CA GLY A 23 -16.20 0.70 7.45
C GLY A 23 -14.72 0.43 7.72
N ASP A 24 -14.26 0.90 8.86
CA ASP A 24 -12.97 0.52 9.39
C ASP A 24 -13.04 -0.89 9.99
N GLN A 25 -12.00 -1.68 9.77
CA GLN A 25 -11.87 -2.99 10.41
C GLN A 25 -11.80 -2.80 11.92
N ALA A 26 -12.65 -3.54 12.66
CA ALA A 26 -12.63 -3.50 14.11
C ALA A 26 -11.41 -4.23 14.68
N PHE A 27 -10.80 -3.66 15.73
CA PHE A 27 -9.62 -4.26 16.36
C PHE A 27 -9.91 -5.65 16.94
N GLU A 28 -11.11 -5.87 17.48
CA GLU A 28 -11.54 -7.17 18.03
C GLU A 28 -11.44 -8.30 17.02
N ASN A 29 -11.80 -8.04 15.76
CA ASN A 29 -11.68 -9.03 14.68
C ASN A 29 -10.19 -9.32 14.36
N VAL A 30 -9.37 -8.27 14.33
CA VAL A 30 -7.92 -8.44 14.12
C VAL A 30 -7.29 -9.22 15.27
N LYS A 31 -7.72 -8.95 16.52
CA LYS A 31 -7.27 -9.68 17.70
C LYS A 31 -7.61 -11.16 17.61
N LEU A 32 -8.85 -11.50 17.27
CA LEU A 32 -9.27 -12.89 17.07
C LEU A 32 -8.44 -13.61 16.00
N LEU A 33 -8.16 -12.93 14.89
CA LEU A 33 -7.32 -13.48 13.83
C LEU A 33 -5.88 -13.70 14.31
N VAL A 34 -5.29 -12.74 15.01
CA VAL A 34 -3.92 -12.85 15.55
C VAL A 34 -3.85 -13.99 16.59
N ASP A 35 -4.84 -14.09 17.48
CA ASP A 35 -4.92 -15.18 18.47
C ASP A 35 -4.99 -16.56 17.79
N TYR A 36 -5.75 -16.68 16.71
CA TYR A 36 -5.81 -17.92 15.92
C TYR A 36 -4.47 -18.22 15.23
N LEU A 37 -3.92 -17.23 14.54
CA LEU A 37 -2.64 -17.39 13.83
C LEU A 37 -1.47 -17.67 14.78
N THR A 38 -1.47 -17.12 15.98
CA THR A 38 -0.44 -17.38 16.99
C THR A 38 -0.36 -18.88 17.33
N LYS A 39 -1.51 -19.55 17.40
CA LYS A 39 -1.53 -21.03 17.61
C LYS A 39 -0.87 -21.78 16.47
N LEU A 40 -1.03 -21.34 15.23
CA LEU A 40 -0.38 -21.91 14.06
C LEU A 40 1.12 -21.59 14.03
N TRP A 41 1.48 -20.34 14.28
CA TRP A 41 2.87 -19.89 14.28
C TRP A 41 3.73 -20.59 15.35
N CYS A 42 3.14 -20.92 16.50
CA CYS A 42 3.80 -21.60 17.61
C CYS A 42 3.66 -23.15 17.54
N SER A 43 3.08 -23.69 16.48
CA SER A 43 2.91 -25.12 16.30
C SER A 43 3.97 -25.74 15.38
N ASP A 44 4.07 -27.08 15.38
CA ASP A 44 4.93 -27.84 14.46
C ASP A 44 4.53 -27.68 12.97
N TYR A 45 3.36 -27.11 12.70
CA TYR A 45 2.92 -26.80 11.33
C TYR A 45 3.50 -25.50 10.78
N ASN A 46 4.23 -24.72 11.60
CA ASN A 46 4.90 -23.51 11.14
C ASN A 46 6.14 -23.89 10.32
N VAL A 47 6.03 -23.74 9.01
CA VAL A 47 7.14 -23.99 8.06
C VAL A 47 7.79 -22.69 7.57
N SER A 48 7.54 -21.56 8.24
CA SER A 48 8.12 -20.28 7.86
C SER A 48 9.65 -20.31 8.01
N HIS A 49 10.34 -19.76 6.99
CA HIS A 49 11.79 -19.70 7.01
C HIS A 49 12.26 -18.77 8.16
N LYS A 50 13.17 -19.26 9.00
CA LYS A 50 13.72 -18.52 10.16
C LYS A 50 12.68 -18.00 11.15
N ASN A 51 11.49 -18.58 11.18
CA ASN A 51 10.38 -18.11 12.01
C ASN A 51 9.99 -16.63 11.75
N GLU A 52 10.19 -16.15 10.53
CA GLU A 52 9.82 -14.80 10.13
C GLU A 52 8.33 -14.73 9.72
N ILE A 53 7.59 -13.87 10.38
CA ILE A 53 6.18 -13.59 10.12
C ILE A 53 6.06 -12.18 9.56
N THR A 54 5.42 -12.02 8.41
CA THR A 54 5.16 -10.69 7.84
C THR A 54 3.70 -10.32 7.99
N ILE A 55 3.44 -9.20 8.64
CA ILE A 55 2.11 -8.59 8.76
C ILE A 55 2.00 -7.45 7.77
N GLY A 56 1.10 -7.60 6.81
CA GLY A 56 0.84 -6.60 5.76
C GLY A 56 -0.40 -5.78 6.05
N PHE A 57 -0.27 -4.45 6.02
CA PHE A 57 -1.40 -3.53 6.09
C PHE A 57 -1.71 -3.02 4.68
N TYR A 58 -2.91 -3.34 4.22
CA TYR A 58 -3.40 -3.04 2.89
C TYR A 58 -4.89 -2.62 2.94
N GLY A 59 -5.47 -2.34 1.81
CA GLY A 59 -6.88 -1.99 1.70
C GLY A 59 -7.09 -0.82 0.75
N GLY A 60 -8.02 0.09 1.08
CA GLY A 60 -8.17 1.33 0.31
C GLY A 60 -6.95 2.24 0.51
N GLU A 61 -6.72 2.69 1.76
CA GLU A 61 -5.51 3.41 2.20
C GLU A 61 -5.29 3.10 3.70
N PRO A 62 -4.26 2.32 4.04
CA PRO A 62 -4.04 1.90 5.43
C PRO A 62 -3.68 3.05 6.36
N LEU A 63 -3.04 4.13 5.88
CA LEU A 63 -2.69 5.28 6.70
C LEU A 63 -3.91 6.11 7.16
N LEU A 64 -5.10 5.84 6.65
CA LEU A 64 -6.33 6.43 7.18
C LEU A 64 -6.72 5.83 8.54
N ASN A 65 -6.38 4.56 8.79
CA ASN A 65 -6.68 3.89 10.06
C ASN A 65 -5.39 3.50 10.82
N MET A 66 -4.52 4.46 11.06
CA MET A 66 -3.28 4.24 11.82
C MET A 66 -3.53 3.86 13.28
N LYS A 67 -4.74 4.12 13.80
CA LYS A 67 -5.15 3.62 15.12
C LYS A 67 -5.11 2.10 15.12
N LEU A 68 -5.81 1.46 14.17
CA LEU A 68 -5.83 -0.01 14.04
C LEU A 68 -4.42 -0.58 13.82
N VAL A 69 -3.61 0.05 12.95
CA VAL A 69 -2.22 -0.38 12.70
C VAL A 69 -1.42 -0.41 14.01
N LYS A 70 -1.50 0.67 14.80
CA LYS A 70 -0.79 0.79 16.07
C LYS A 70 -1.29 -0.20 17.12
N GLU A 71 -2.61 -0.35 17.25
CA GLU A 71 -3.23 -1.31 18.19
C GLU A 71 -2.85 -2.76 17.83
N THR A 72 -2.84 -3.10 16.54
CA THR A 72 -2.43 -4.43 16.07
C THR A 72 -0.97 -4.73 16.42
N ILE A 73 -0.06 -3.80 16.14
CA ILE A 73 1.36 -3.98 16.44
C ILE A 73 1.60 -4.08 17.94
N ALA A 74 1.01 -3.17 18.73
CA ALA A 74 1.12 -3.22 20.19
C ALA A 74 0.59 -4.53 20.77
N TYR A 75 -0.50 -5.06 20.20
CA TYR A 75 -1.04 -6.35 20.61
C TYR A 75 -0.07 -7.49 20.30
N ILE A 76 0.46 -7.57 19.08
CA ILE A 76 1.44 -8.60 18.67
C ILE A 76 2.69 -8.53 19.59
N GLU A 77 3.21 -7.34 19.84
CA GLU A 77 4.36 -7.13 20.73
C GLU A 77 4.06 -7.59 22.16
N SER A 78 2.81 -7.39 22.66
CA SER A 78 2.38 -7.81 23.99
C SER A 78 2.30 -9.33 24.18
N LEU A 79 2.17 -10.10 23.09
CA LEU A 79 2.14 -11.57 23.15
C LEU A 79 3.49 -12.19 23.56
N ASN A 80 4.57 -11.41 23.50
CA ASN A 80 5.91 -11.82 23.88
C ASN A 80 6.33 -13.17 23.31
N LEU A 81 6.41 -13.27 21.99
CA LEU A 81 6.75 -14.48 21.23
C LEU A 81 8.22 -14.44 20.76
N PRO A 82 9.20 -14.70 21.62
CA PRO A 82 10.62 -14.48 21.35
C PRO A 82 11.20 -15.41 20.27
N SER A 83 10.52 -16.51 19.97
CA SER A 83 10.90 -17.42 18.89
C SER A 83 10.50 -16.96 17.51
N LEU A 84 9.68 -15.90 17.39
CA LEU A 84 9.19 -15.36 16.13
C LEU A 84 9.76 -13.98 15.86
N ILE A 85 10.03 -13.72 14.58
CA ILE A 85 10.48 -12.41 14.10
C ILE A 85 9.34 -11.80 13.30
N PHE A 86 8.80 -10.66 13.77
CA PHE A 86 7.73 -9.95 13.07
C PHE A 86 8.29 -8.85 12.18
N ASN A 87 7.90 -8.91 10.91
CA ASN A 87 8.16 -7.87 9.90
C ASN A 87 6.84 -7.20 9.53
N TYR A 88 6.87 -5.89 9.30
CA TYR A 88 5.68 -5.12 8.92
C TYR A 88 5.85 -4.55 7.52
N ASN A 89 4.78 -4.57 6.74
CA ASN A 89 4.76 -3.87 5.46
C ASN A 89 3.43 -3.13 5.23
N THR A 90 3.47 -2.16 4.34
CA THR A 90 2.28 -1.44 3.90
C THR A 90 2.42 -1.00 2.45
N THR A 91 1.28 -1.03 1.72
CA THR A 91 1.15 -0.35 0.44
C THR A 91 0.31 0.90 0.64
N THR A 92 0.81 2.05 0.23
CA THR A 92 0.16 3.34 0.48
C THR A 92 0.20 4.25 -0.76
N ASN A 93 -0.80 5.12 -0.87
CA ASN A 93 -0.80 6.22 -1.82
C ASN A 93 0.06 7.42 -1.36
N ALA A 94 0.68 7.33 -0.20
CA ALA A 94 1.57 8.31 0.42
C ALA A 94 0.98 9.71 0.68
N MET A 95 -0.32 9.93 0.51
CA MET A 95 -0.98 11.21 0.80
C MET A 95 -0.90 11.63 2.27
N LEU A 96 -0.73 10.67 3.18
CA LEU A 96 -0.63 10.89 4.63
C LEU A 96 0.75 10.48 5.20
N LEU A 97 1.72 10.21 4.34
CA LEU A 97 3.02 9.71 4.74
C LEU A 97 3.75 10.69 5.67
N ASP A 98 3.62 11.99 5.41
CA ASP A 98 4.19 13.08 6.22
C ASP A 98 3.77 13.08 7.70
N ARG A 99 2.61 12.48 8.01
CA ARG A 99 2.07 12.39 9.37
C ARG A 99 2.55 11.19 10.15
N TYR A 100 2.92 10.12 9.43
CA TYR A 100 3.14 8.82 10.06
C TYR A 100 4.51 8.22 9.76
N MET A 101 5.36 8.90 8.98
CA MET A 101 6.66 8.38 8.57
C MET A 101 7.55 8.02 9.77
N ASP A 102 7.54 8.83 10.84
CA ASP A 102 8.37 8.56 12.04
C ASP A 102 8.00 7.22 12.68
N TYR A 103 6.71 6.95 12.85
CA TYR A 103 6.22 5.66 13.36
C TYR A 103 6.55 4.49 12.42
N LEU A 104 6.38 4.68 11.11
CA LEU A 104 6.70 3.63 10.13
C LEU A 104 8.19 3.30 10.12
N VAL A 105 9.04 4.31 10.28
CA VAL A 105 10.50 4.14 10.41
C VAL A 105 10.85 3.46 11.73
N GLU A 106 10.29 3.91 12.86
CA GLU A 106 10.48 3.31 14.19
C GLU A 106 10.15 1.82 14.19
N LYS A 107 9.02 1.44 13.60
CA LYS A 107 8.57 0.04 13.49
C LYS A 107 9.18 -0.70 12.28
N ASN A 108 10.14 -0.11 11.60
CA ASN A 108 10.91 -0.69 10.49
C ASN A 108 10.05 -1.28 9.36
N PHE A 109 8.98 -0.58 8.98
CA PHE A 109 8.08 -1.00 7.89
C PHE A 109 8.82 -1.12 6.57
N SER A 110 8.46 -2.10 5.76
CA SER A 110 8.72 -2.07 4.32
C SER A 110 7.55 -1.34 3.64
N ILE A 111 7.84 -0.25 2.93
CA ILE A 111 6.82 0.62 2.33
C ILE A 111 6.82 0.45 0.81
N LEU A 112 5.66 0.15 0.24
CA LEU A 112 5.42 0.17 -1.19
C LEU A 112 4.54 1.38 -1.53
N ILE A 113 5.10 2.36 -2.25
CA ILE A 113 4.43 3.59 -2.63
C ILE A 113 3.79 3.41 -4.00
N SER A 114 2.49 3.71 -4.09
CA SER A 114 1.74 3.67 -5.34
C SER A 114 1.90 4.99 -6.09
N LEU A 115 2.70 5.02 -7.17
CA LEU A 115 2.94 6.19 -8.02
C LEU A 115 3.27 5.72 -9.45
N ASP A 116 2.59 6.29 -10.46
CA ASP A 116 2.68 5.79 -11.84
C ASP A 116 3.72 6.51 -12.70
N GLY A 117 4.61 7.27 -12.08
CA GLY A 117 5.63 8.05 -12.74
C GLY A 117 5.51 9.56 -12.45
N ASN A 118 5.64 10.42 -13.47
CA ASN A 118 5.49 11.87 -13.34
C ASN A 118 4.01 12.31 -13.22
N GLU A 119 3.76 13.61 -13.24
CA GLU A 119 2.41 14.16 -13.05
C GLU A 119 1.41 13.73 -14.14
N VAL A 120 1.82 13.70 -15.40
CA VAL A 120 0.98 13.26 -16.53
C VAL A 120 0.67 11.77 -16.41
N GLN A 121 1.69 10.97 -16.14
CA GLN A 121 1.57 9.53 -15.96
C GLN A 121 0.71 9.16 -14.73
N SER A 122 0.72 9.99 -13.70
CA SER A 122 -0.08 9.81 -12.48
C SER A 122 -1.46 10.48 -12.54
N ALA A 123 -1.91 10.97 -13.71
CA ALA A 123 -3.15 11.74 -13.84
C ALA A 123 -4.42 10.97 -13.43
N TYR A 124 -4.39 9.63 -13.44
CA TYR A 124 -5.52 8.82 -12.95
C TYR A 124 -5.58 8.70 -11.43
N ARG A 125 -4.56 9.16 -10.69
CA ARG A 125 -4.54 9.16 -9.22
C ARG A 125 -5.07 10.48 -8.67
N VAL A 126 -6.38 10.60 -8.67
CA VAL A 126 -7.08 11.80 -8.21
C VAL A 126 -7.69 11.62 -6.81
N ASP A 127 -7.91 12.74 -6.12
CA ASP A 127 -8.70 12.75 -4.90
C ASP A 127 -10.22 12.71 -5.19
N LYS A 128 -11.04 12.72 -4.13
CA LYS A 128 -12.51 12.68 -4.24
C LYS A 128 -13.14 13.91 -4.93
N HIS A 129 -12.34 14.94 -5.20
CA HIS A 129 -12.75 16.16 -5.91
C HIS A 129 -12.16 16.21 -7.32
N GLY A 130 -11.46 15.15 -7.76
CA GLY A 130 -10.82 15.10 -9.07
C GLY A 130 -9.46 15.81 -9.15
N ASN A 131 -8.90 16.29 -8.04
CA ASN A 131 -7.60 16.97 -8.05
C ASN A 131 -6.46 15.94 -8.07
N SER A 132 -5.37 16.29 -8.78
CA SER A 132 -4.14 15.49 -8.82
C SER A 132 -3.55 15.28 -7.41
N SER A 133 -3.18 14.05 -7.11
CA SER A 133 -2.45 13.72 -5.87
C SER A 133 -0.94 13.89 -5.99
N PHE A 134 -0.41 14.01 -7.21
CA PHE A 134 1.02 13.89 -7.55
C PHE A 134 1.93 14.80 -6.70
N SER A 135 1.70 16.11 -6.73
CA SER A 135 2.57 17.08 -6.02
C SER A 135 2.65 16.82 -4.51
N ARG A 136 1.54 16.42 -3.89
CA ARG A 136 1.52 16.08 -2.47
C ARG A 136 2.27 14.78 -2.17
N VAL A 137 2.07 13.76 -3.00
CA VAL A 137 2.78 12.48 -2.87
C VAL A 137 4.28 12.69 -3.00
N VAL A 138 4.73 13.38 -4.07
CA VAL A 138 6.16 13.65 -4.29
C VAL A 138 6.78 14.42 -3.13
N ARG A 139 6.12 15.46 -2.63
CA ARG A 139 6.59 16.23 -1.47
C ARG A 139 6.76 15.34 -0.23
N ASN A 140 5.77 14.52 0.08
CA ASN A 140 5.78 13.65 1.26
C ASN A 140 6.87 12.57 1.16
N VAL A 141 7.06 12.01 -0.03
CA VAL A 141 8.09 10.99 -0.29
C VAL A 141 9.49 11.60 -0.22
N LYS A 142 9.70 12.80 -0.80
CA LYS A 142 10.98 13.51 -0.68
C LYS A 142 11.31 13.83 0.76
N LYS A 143 10.32 14.27 1.54
CA LYS A 143 10.51 14.52 2.97
C LYS A 143 10.98 13.25 3.71
N LEU A 144 10.39 12.08 3.43
CA LEU A 144 10.86 10.81 3.99
C LEU A 144 12.29 10.51 3.56
N GLN A 145 12.63 10.69 2.28
CA GLN A 145 13.96 10.45 1.72
C GLN A 145 15.03 11.35 2.37
N GLU A 146 14.72 12.62 2.56
CA GLU A 146 15.61 13.61 3.17
C GLU A 146 15.80 13.36 4.68
N THR A 147 14.71 12.98 5.38
CA THR A 147 14.75 12.77 6.84
C THR A 147 15.40 11.44 7.21
N TYR A 148 15.17 10.39 6.42
CA TYR A 148 15.59 9.01 6.70
C TYR A 148 16.23 8.34 5.46
N PRO A 149 17.36 8.83 4.93
CA PRO A 149 17.92 8.36 3.66
C PRO A 149 18.28 6.87 3.65
N ASP A 150 18.90 6.36 4.69
CA ASP A 150 19.28 4.94 4.79
C ASP A 150 18.06 4.00 4.86
N TYR A 151 17.02 4.42 5.58
CA TYR A 151 15.76 3.69 5.62
C TYR A 151 15.07 3.72 4.27
N PHE A 152 14.99 4.89 3.64
CA PHE A 152 14.40 5.07 2.32
C PHE A 152 15.07 4.13 1.31
N GLU A 153 16.39 4.08 1.31
CA GLU A 153 17.14 3.22 0.38
C GLU A 153 16.80 1.73 0.58
N LYS A 154 16.70 1.27 1.81
CA LYS A 154 16.54 -0.17 2.13
C LYS A 154 15.09 -0.64 2.16
N LYS A 155 14.14 0.22 2.53
CA LYS A 155 12.78 -0.17 2.92
C LYS A 155 11.67 0.43 2.05
N VAL A 156 11.97 1.44 1.20
CA VAL A 156 10.96 2.08 0.37
C VAL A 156 11.10 1.63 -1.09
N ASN A 157 9.99 1.20 -1.66
CA ASN A 157 9.87 0.81 -3.05
C ASN A 157 8.63 1.46 -3.69
N PHE A 158 8.55 1.42 -5.02
CA PHE A 158 7.45 1.99 -5.79
C PHE A 158 6.73 0.92 -6.59
N ASN A 159 5.43 1.12 -6.81
CA ASN A 159 4.61 0.33 -7.72
C ASN A 159 3.87 1.27 -8.66
N SER A 160 4.09 1.08 -9.96
CA SER A 160 3.46 1.84 -11.04
C SER A 160 2.49 0.94 -11.78
N VAL A 161 1.27 1.41 -12.00
CA VAL A 161 0.26 0.71 -12.81
C VAL A 161 0.40 1.18 -14.26
N LEU A 162 0.49 0.23 -15.18
CA LEU A 162 0.59 0.51 -16.61
C LEU A 162 -0.81 0.76 -17.20
N HIS A 163 -0.96 1.87 -17.93
CA HIS A 163 -2.18 2.31 -18.57
C HIS A 163 -1.85 3.18 -19.81
N ASN A 164 -2.84 3.72 -20.51
CA ASN A 164 -2.63 4.47 -21.76
C ASN A 164 -1.86 5.79 -21.66
N LEU A 165 -1.66 6.32 -20.45
CA LEU A 165 -0.90 7.58 -20.22
C LEU A 165 0.57 7.33 -19.85
N ASN A 166 1.02 6.08 -19.83
CA ASN A 166 2.38 5.73 -19.50
C ASN A 166 2.87 4.47 -20.23
N SER A 167 4.15 4.22 -20.13
CA SER A 167 4.81 2.99 -20.57
C SER A 167 5.78 2.51 -19.49
N VAL A 168 6.29 1.29 -19.63
CA VAL A 168 7.32 0.73 -18.74
C VAL A 168 8.53 1.65 -18.66
N ALA A 169 9.01 2.14 -19.81
CA ALA A 169 10.19 3.02 -19.88
C ALA A 169 9.92 4.36 -19.17
N GLU A 170 8.78 4.99 -19.43
CA GLU A 170 8.43 6.27 -18.83
C GLU A 170 8.26 6.16 -17.31
N CYS A 171 7.56 5.14 -16.80
CA CYS A 171 7.45 4.88 -15.37
C CYS A 171 8.84 4.68 -14.73
N TYR A 172 9.69 3.87 -15.38
CA TYR A 172 11.03 3.59 -14.88
C TYR A 172 11.88 4.87 -14.79
N TYR A 173 11.97 5.62 -15.87
CA TYR A 173 12.82 6.83 -15.89
C TYR A 173 12.28 7.92 -14.95
N SER A 174 10.97 8.12 -14.88
CA SER A 174 10.37 9.11 -13.98
C SER A 174 10.62 8.79 -12.51
N ILE A 175 10.43 7.55 -12.08
CA ILE A 175 10.68 7.16 -10.68
C ILE A 175 12.19 7.18 -10.37
N LYS A 176 13.01 6.79 -11.34
CA LYS A 176 14.47 6.85 -11.20
C LYS A 176 14.97 8.29 -11.04
N GLU A 177 14.48 9.22 -11.84
CA GLU A 177 14.82 10.63 -11.78
C GLU A 177 14.32 11.28 -10.47
N LEU A 178 13.08 11.02 -10.07
CA LEU A 178 12.48 11.63 -8.88
C LEU A 178 13.11 11.14 -7.56
N PHE A 179 13.45 9.86 -7.47
CA PHE A 179 13.74 9.20 -6.20
C PHE A 179 14.97 8.26 -6.21
N GLY A 180 15.62 8.07 -7.34
CA GLY A 180 16.76 7.14 -7.49
C GLY A 180 16.35 5.66 -7.48
N LYS A 181 15.05 5.33 -7.49
CA LYS A 181 14.52 3.97 -7.33
C LYS A 181 14.06 3.33 -8.64
N ASN A 182 14.00 2.01 -8.65
CA ASN A 182 13.42 1.24 -9.74
C ASN A 182 12.02 0.79 -9.31
N PRO A 183 10.94 1.20 -10.01
CA PRO A 183 9.60 0.80 -9.64
C PRO A 183 9.31 -0.66 -10.04
N ARG A 184 8.40 -1.29 -9.32
CA ARG A 184 7.68 -2.47 -9.79
C ARG A 184 6.60 -2.02 -10.76
N MET A 185 6.25 -2.87 -11.72
CA MET A 185 5.18 -2.61 -12.68
C MET A 185 4.02 -3.55 -12.42
N ALA A 186 2.80 -3.00 -12.45
CA ALA A 186 1.56 -3.75 -12.38
C ALA A 186 0.70 -3.43 -13.58
N GLN A 187 -0.08 -4.39 -14.04
CA GLN A 187 -1.09 -4.19 -15.09
C GLN A 187 -2.42 -3.76 -14.47
N LEU A 188 -3.28 -3.17 -15.30
CA LEU A 188 -4.68 -2.95 -14.94
C LEU A 188 -5.35 -4.30 -14.65
N ASN A 189 -6.12 -4.35 -13.55
CA ASN A 189 -6.89 -5.54 -13.25
C ASN A 189 -8.12 -5.60 -14.16
N THR A 190 -8.28 -6.67 -14.90
CA THR A 190 -9.43 -6.90 -15.79
C THR A 190 -10.48 -7.84 -15.21
N THR A 191 -10.21 -8.42 -14.03
CA THR A 191 -11.12 -9.35 -13.36
C THR A 191 -12.21 -8.59 -12.61
N GLY A 192 -13.48 -8.93 -12.87
CA GLY A 192 -14.62 -8.34 -12.17
C GLY A 192 -15.09 -7.00 -12.74
N LEU A 193 -14.66 -6.64 -13.95
CA LEU A 193 -15.19 -5.48 -14.66
C LEU A 193 -16.68 -5.64 -14.94
N ILE A 194 -17.42 -4.54 -14.87
CA ILE A 194 -18.81 -4.46 -15.31
C ILE A 194 -18.84 -4.66 -16.84
N PRO A 195 -19.58 -5.66 -17.36
CA PRO A 195 -19.54 -5.99 -18.79
C PRO A 195 -19.82 -4.80 -19.70
N GLU A 196 -20.76 -3.95 -19.32
CA GLU A 196 -21.18 -2.77 -20.11
C GLU A 196 -20.12 -1.66 -20.13
N ARG A 197 -19.13 -1.73 -19.22
CA ARG A 197 -18.06 -0.74 -19.10
C ARG A 197 -16.67 -1.23 -19.58
N VAL A 198 -16.59 -2.46 -20.07
CA VAL A 198 -15.32 -3.04 -20.55
C VAL A 198 -14.72 -2.21 -21.68
N GLU A 199 -15.54 -1.74 -22.63
CA GLU A 199 -15.05 -0.91 -23.75
C GLU A 199 -14.47 0.43 -23.26
N GLU A 200 -15.11 1.08 -22.29
CA GLU A 200 -14.61 2.32 -21.69
C GLU A 200 -13.30 2.08 -20.94
N PHE A 201 -13.25 1.02 -20.13
CA PHE A 201 -12.06 0.63 -19.38
C PHE A 201 -10.88 0.28 -20.29
N SER A 202 -11.14 -0.37 -21.43
CA SER A 202 -10.10 -0.77 -22.40
C SER A 202 -9.38 0.41 -23.05
N LYS A 203 -9.90 1.63 -22.91
CA LYS A 203 -9.28 2.86 -23.40
C LYS A 203 -8.28 3.48 -22.40
N MET A 204 -8.17 2.89 -21.22
CA MET A 204 -7.14 3.26 -20.23
C MET A 204 -5.86 2.44 -20.45
#